data_fe0e4603966ec282087310f6d8b7e9d1
#
_entry.id   fe0e4603966ec282087310f6d8b7e9d1
#
_cell.length_a   1.000
_cell.length_b   1.000
_cell.length_c   1.000
_cell.angle_alpha   90.00
_cell.angle_beta   90.00
_cell.angle_gamma   90.00
#
_symmetry.space_group_name_H-M   'P 1'
#
loop_
_entity.id
_entity.type
_entity.pdbx_description
1 polymer ?
#
loop_
_entity_poly.entity_id
_entity_poly.type
_entity_poly.pdbx_seq_one_letter_code
_entity_poly.pdbx_strand_id
1 'polypeptide(L)'
;WISEIILQQTRVVQGLEYFLRFTERFPDVASLAAAEEDEVLKYWQGLGYYSRARNLHAAAKSIMERFNGVFPENYKEVLSLKGIGEYTAAAIVSFAWNQPCPVVDGNVYRVLSRLFAVDTPIDTTKGKKQFAELAGMILDPKNAGTHNQAIMELGALQCVPQNPDCGVCPLKDKCMAFASGNVQAYPVKQNKTKTRDRYFHYLYIIYLSLIHISEPTR
;
A
#
# COMPACT_ATOMS: atom_id res chain seq x y z
N TRP A 1 -2.54 4.36 -10.48
CA TRP A 1 -2.78 5.36 -9.43
C TRP A 1 -4.03 5.08 -8.61
N ILE A 2 -5.23 5.05 -9.20
CA ILE A 2 -6.49 4.80 -8.47
C ILE A 2 -6.42 3.47 -7.71
N SER A 3 -5.95 2.39 -8.34
CA SER A 3 -5.78 1.08 -7.72
C SER A 3 -4.86 1.13 -6.50
N GLU A 4 -3.72 1.83 -6.60
CA GLU A 4 -2.78 1.99 -5.48
C GLU A 4 -3.40 2.72 -4.28
N ILE A 5 -4.26 3.71 -4.53
CA ILE A 5 -4.95 4.42 -3.45
C ILE A 5 -6.06 3.56 -2.83
N ILE A 6 -6.83 2.85 -3.65
CA ILE A 6 -7.89 1.95 -3.16
C ILE A 6 -7.30 0.82 -2.31
N LEU A 7 -6.17 0.26 -2.72
CA LEU A 7 -5.53 -0.87 -2.06
C LEU A 7 -4.73 -0.49 -0.79
N GLN A 8 -4.59 0.81 -0.47
CA GLN A 8 -4.05 1.23 0.82
C GLN A 8 -4.90 0.66 1.96
N GLN A 9 -4.35 -0.30 2.72
CA GLN A 9 -5.03 -1.00 3.82
C GLN A 9 -6.35 -1.70 3.42
N THR A 10 -6.51 -2.04 2.16
CA THR A 10 -7.68 -2.75 1.62
C THR A 10 -7.20 -3.99 0.86
N ARG A 11 -7.85 -5.13 1.08
CA ARG A 11 -7.53 -6.37 0.35
C ARG A 11 -8.00 -6.26 -1.11
N VAL A 12 -7.28 -6.91 -2.04
CA VAL A 12 -7.59 -6.89 -3.47
C VAL A 12 -9.03 -7.33 -3.75
N VAL A 13 -9.46 -8.43 -3.14
CA VAL A 13 -10.84 -8.96 -3.31
C VAL A 13 -11.91 -7.92 -2.94
N GLN A 14 -11.68 -7.15 -1.87
CA GLN A 14 -12.59 -6.08 -1.46
C GLN A 14 -12.46 -4.83 -2.37
N GLY A 15 -11.24 -4.50 -2.78
CA GLY A 15 -10.97 -3.28 -3.56
C GLY A 15 -11.38 -3.36 -5.03
N LEU A 16 -11.45 -4.57 -5.60
CA LEU A 16 -11.69 -4.76 -7.03
C LEU A 16 -13.03 -4.17 -7.50
N GLU A 17 -14.12 -4.46 -6.81
CA GLU A 17 -15.45 -3.95 -7.15
C GLU A 17 -15.49 -2.41 -7.08
N TYR A 18 -14.84 -1.84 -6.05
CA TYR A 18 -14.73 -0.38 -5.93
C TYR A 18 -13.90 0.22 -7.06
N PHE A 19 -12.80 -0.42 -7.43
CA PHE A 19 -11.96 0.02 -8.53
C PHE A 19 -12.76 0.07 -9.85
N LEU A 20 -13.46 -1.00 -10.19
CA LEU A 20 -14.25 -1.09 -11.43
C LEU A 20 -15.34 -0.01 -11.46
N ARG A 21 -16.15 0.10 -10.42
CA ARG A 21 -17.21 1.11 -10.32
C ARG A 21 -16.68 2.55 -10.31
N PHE A 22 -15.55 2.78 -9.66
CA PHE A 22 -14.94 4.09 -9.59
C PHE A 22 -14.36 4.52 -10.94
N THR A 23 -13.67 3.62 -11.65
CA THR A 23 -13.08 3.90 -12.97
C THR A 23 -14.11 3.95 -14.08
N GLU A 24 -15.24 3.27 -13.96
CA GLU A 24 -16.39 3.42 -14.86
C GLU A 24 -16.98 4.84 -14.78
N ARG A 25 -17.15 5.37 -13.55
CA ARG A 25 -17.71 6.72 -13.35
C ARG A 25 -16.69 7.83 -13.65
N PHE A 26 -15.44 7.60 -13.31
CA PHE A 26 -14.34 8.56 -13.48
C PHE A 26 -13.23 7.94 -14.35
N PRO A 27 -13.44 7.85 -15.67
CA PRO A 27 -12.52 7.17 -16.58
C PRO A 27 -11.19 7.89 -16.76
N ASP A 28 -11.14 9.18 -16.47
CA ASP A 28 -9.95 10.02 -16.59
C ASP A 28 -9.83 11.03 -15.43
N VAL A 29 -8.69 11.72 -15.42
CA VAL A 29 -8.37 12.73 -14.39
C VAL A 29 -9.35 13.91 -14.46
N ALA A 30 -9.78 14.30 -15.66
CA ALA A 30 -10.64 15.46 -15.86
C ALA A 30 -12.05 15.20 -15.27
N SER A 31 -12.62 14.03 -15.54
CA SER A 31 -13.93 13.64 -15.00
C SER A 31 -13.92 13.55 -13.48
N LEU A 32 -12.81 13.05 -12.89
CA LEU A 32 -12.66 13.01 -11.45
C LEU A 32 -12.48 14.41 -10.86
N ALA A 33 -11.68 15.27 -11.48
CA ALA A 33 -11.43 16.63 -11.00
C ALA A 33 -12.67 17.53 -11.06
N ALA A 34 -13.52 17.35 -12.08
CA ALA A 34 -14.74 18.10 -12.31
C ALA A 34 -15.91 17.64 -11.41
N ALA A 35 -15.83 16.47 -10.80
CA ALA A 35 -16.88 15.95 -9.95
C ALA A 35 -17.04 16.76 -8.65
N GLU A 36 -18.23 16.74 -8.07
CA GLU A 36 -18.45 17.24 -6.71
C GLU A 36 -17.86 16.24 -5.67
N GLU A 37 -17.34 16.77 -4.56
CA GLU A 37 -16.74 15.93 -3.51
C GLU A 37 -17.70 14.88 -2.98
N ASP A 38 -18.96 15.23 -2.79
CA ASP A 38 -20.00 14.31 -2.30
C ASP A 38 -20.25 13.16 -3.26
N GLU A 39 -20.16 13.39 -4.58
CA GLU A 39 -20.25 12.34 -5.58
C GLU A 39 -19.06 11.37 -5.47
N VAL A 40 -17.85 11.87 -5.37
CA VAL A 40 -16.64 11.06 -5.18
C VAL A 40 -16.75 10.20 -3.91
N LEU A 41 -17.22 10.79 -2.81
CA LEU A 41 -17.42 10.10 -1.54
C LEU A 41 -18.50 9.02 -1.62
N LYS A 42 -19.56 9.24 -2.42
CA LYS A 42 -20.62 8.25 -2.65
C LYS A 42 -20.07 6.98 -3.33
N TYR A 43 -19.21 7.12 -4.33
CA TYR A 43 -18.56 5.98 -4.98
C TYR A 43 -17.51 5.28 -4.10
N TRP A 44 -17.08 5.94 -3.02
CA TRP A 44 -16.17 5.40 -2.02
C TRP A 44 -16.87 4.79 -0.81
N GLN A 45 -18.19 4.94 -0.71
CA GLN A 45 -18.98 4.53 0.46
C GLN A 45 -18.82 3.04 0.75
N GLY A 46 -18.47 2.70 2.00
CA GLY A 46 -18.22 1.33 2.47
C GLY A 46 -16.75 0.90 2.43
N LEU A 47 -15.87 1.60 1.69
CA LEU A 47 -14.44 1.27 1.63
C LEU A 47 -13.67 1.74 2.88
N GLY A 48 -14.20 2.75 3.58
CA GLY A 48 -13.57 3.35 4.75
C GLY A 48 -12.40 4.29 4.41
N TYR A 49 -11.82 4.90 5.45
CA TYR A 49 -10.71 5.85 5.30
C TYR A 49 -10.95 6.91 4.21
N TYR A 50 -12.05 7.65 4.33
CA TYR A 50 -12.55 8.62 3.35
C TYR A 50 -11.56 9.75 3.02
N SER A 51 -10.55 9.98 3.87
CA SER A 51 -9.44 10.88 3.56
C SER A 51 -8.69 10.49 2.29
N ARG A 52 -8.65 9.19 1.93
CA ARG A 52 -8.05 8.71 0.67
C ARG A 52 -8.83 9.24 -0.54
N ALA A 53 -10.15 9.16 -0.50
CA ALA A 53 -11.01 9.68 -1.57
C ALA A 53 -10.88 11.20 -1.73
N ARG A 54 -10.88 11.95 -0.62
CA ARG A 54 -10.66 13.40 -0.64
C ARG A 54 -9.29 13.78 -1.20
N ASN A 55 -8.25 13.04 -0.79
CA ASN A 55 -6.90 13.27 -1.29
C ASN A 55 -6.78 12.91 -2.77
N LEU A 56 -7.41 11.82 -3.22
CA LEU A 56 -7.48 11.41 -4.61
C LEU A 56 -8.13 12.49 -5.48
N HIS A 57 -9.26 13.04 -5.03
CA HIS A 57 -9.98 14.12 -5.69
C HIS A 57 -9.14 15.42 -5.74
N ALA A 58 -8.51 15.80 -4.62
CA ALA A 58 -7.62 16.96 -4.59
C ALA A 58 -6.38 16.77 -5.47
N ALA A 59 -5.84 15.56 -5.56
CA ALA A 59 -4.75 15.25 -6.49
C ALA A 59 -5.20 15.37 -7.95
N ALA A 60 -6.41 14.91 -8.30
CA ALA A 60 -6.95 15.08 -9.65
C ALA A 60 -7.07 16.57 -10.04
N LYS A 61 -7.58 17.41 -9.15
CA LYS A 61 -7.63 18.86 -9.38
C LYS A 61 -6.23 19.45 -9.57
N SER A 62 -5.27 19.06 -8.73
CA SER A 62 -3.87 19.50 -8.87
C SER A 62 -3.23 19.04 -10.18
N ILE A 63 -3.59 17.86 -10.69
CA ILE A 63 -3.10 17.38 -12.00
C ILE A 63 -3.68 18.22 -13.13
N MET A 64 -4.96 18.60 -13.07
CA MET A 64 -5.55 19.51 -14.04
C MET A 64 -4.87 20.88 -14.05
N GLU A 65 -4.63 21.46 -12.88
CA GLU A 65 -4.05 22.79 -12.73
C GLU A 65 -2.56 22.87 -13.10
N ARG A 66 -1.77 21.89 -12.66
CA ARG A 66 -0.29 21.94 -12.76
C ARG A 66 0.28 21.19 -13.94
N PHE A 67 -0.43 20.19 -14.42
CA PHE A 67 0.04 19.26 -15.45
C PHE A 67 -0.91 19.14 -16.65
N ASN A 68 -1.83 20.11 -16.83
CA ASN A 68 -2.79 20.15 -17.94
C ASN A 68 -3.61 18.86 -18.11
N GLY A 69 -3.94 18.19 -17.01
CA GLY A 69 -4.70 16.95 -17.01
C GLY A 69 -3.91 15.68 -17.35
N VAL A 70 -2.62 15.81 -17.63
CA VAL A 70 -1.72 14.67 -17.87
C VAL A 70 -1.08 14.25 -16.55
N PHE A 71 -1.23 12.97 -16.20
CA PHE A 71 -0.63 12.45 -14.97
C PHE A 71 0.91 12.52 -15.07
N PRO A 72 1.60 13.12 -14.06
CA PRO A 72 3.05 13.30 -14.13
C PRO A 72 3.78 11.94 -14.03
N GLU A 73 4.85 11.80 -14.82
CA GLU A 73 5.68 10.59 -14.80
C GLU A 73 6.84 10.69 -13.80
N ASN A 74 7.29 11.92 -13.51
CA ASN A 74 8.44 12.12 -12.64
C ASN A 74 8.12 11.80 -11.19
N TYR A 75 8.98 11.00 -10.52
CA TYR A 75 8.80 10.57 -9.13
C TYR A 75 8.53 11.74 -8.16
N LYS A 76 9.29 12.87 -8.28
CA LYS A 76 9.11 14.02 -7.39
C LYS A 76 7.77 14.73 -7.60
N GLU A 77 7.32 14.80 -8.84
CA GLU A 77 6.03 15.39 -9.19
C GLU A 77 4.89 14.52 -8.67
N VAL A 78 4.97 13.19 -8.87
CA VAL A 78 4.01 12.23 -8.32
C VAL A 78 3.98 12.29 -6.79
N LEU A 79 5.13 12.35 -6.13
CA LEU A 79 5.25 12.48 -4.67
C LEU A 79 4.64 13.80 -4.16
N SER A 80 4.61 14.85 -4.98
CA SER A 80 4.02 16.15 -4.60
C SER A 80 2.49 16.15 -4.58
N LEU A 81 1.85 15.11 -5.13
CA LEU A 81 0.40 14.99 -5.17
C LEU A 81 -0.17 14.61 -3.79
N LYS A 82 -1.31 15.18 -3.45
CA LYS A 82 -1.93 14.99 -2.14
C LYS A 82 -2.30 13.52 -1.92
N GLY A 83 -1.90 12.98 -0.77
CA GLY A 83 -2.19 11.59 -0.38
C GLY A 83 -1.23 10.55 -0.98
N ILE A 84 -0.21 10.97 -1.70
CA ILE A 84 0.83 10.10 -2.23
C ILE A 84 2.09 10.22 -1.37
N GLY A 85 2.48 9.11 -0.74
CA GLY A 85 3.74 8.98 -0.01
C GLY A 85 4.83 8.33 -0.87
N GLU A 86 6.05 8.22 -0.32
CA GLU A 86 7.22 7.67 -1.00
C GLU A 86 6.96 6.27 -1.60
N TYR A 87 6.35 5.37 -0.83
CA TYR A 87 5.95 4.05 -1.31
C TYR A 87 5.01 4.13 -2.52
N THR A 88 3.91 4.90 -2.39
CA THR A 88 2.90 5.00 -3.44
C THR A 88 3.47 5.67 -4.70
N ALA A 89 4.32 6.68 -4.55
CA ALA A 89 5.00 7.31 -5.67
C ALA A 89 5.91 6.32 -6.41
N ALA A 90 6.76 5.58 -5.68
CA ALA A 90 7.63 4.57 -6.27
C ALA A 90 6.85 3.45 -6.98
N ALA A 91 5.76 2.98 -6.38
CA ALA A 91 4.88 1.98 -6.98
C ALA A 91 4.27 2.49 -8.29
N ILE A 92 3.69 3.69 -8.29
CA ILE A 92 3.07 4.28 -9.48
C ILE A 92 4.09 4.41 -10.61
N VAL A 93 5.24 5.03 -10.36
CA VAL A 93 6.20 5.30 -11.44
C VAL A 93 6.91 4.04 -11.94
N SER A 94 7.12 3.05 -11.09
CA SER A 94 7.72 1.79 -11.52
C SER A 94 6.73 0.90 -12.27
N PHE A 95 5.47 0.83 -11.84
CA PHE A 95 4.46 -0.02 -12.48
C PHE A 95 3.94 0.58 -13.80
N ALA A 96 3.75 1.91 -13.86
CA ALA A 96 3.21 2.56 -15.05
C ALA A 96 4.27 2.85 -16.12
N TRP A 97 5.48 3.24 -15.72
CA TRP A 97 6.54 3.70 -16.64
C TRP A 97 7.85 2.97 -16.48
N ASN A 98 7.87 1.90 -15.71
CA ASN A 98 9.06 1.08 -15.47
C ASN A 98 10.29 1.89 -14.96
N GLN A 99 10.03 3.00 -14.25
CA GLN A 99 11.12 3.79 -13.68
C GLN A 99 11.85 3.00 -12.60
N PRO A 100 13.18 3.11 -12.48
CA PRO A 100 13.98 2.33 -11.56
C PRO A 100 13.86 2.84 -10.11
N CYS A 101 12.64 2.85 -9.59
CA CYS A 101 12.30 3.23 -8.23
C CYS A 101 11.98 1.97 -7.41
N PRO A 102 12.77 1.64 -6.39
CA PRO A 102 12.49 0.48 -5.54
C PRO A 102 11.27 0.72 -4.68
N VAL A 103 10.42 -0.29 -4.57
CA VAL A 103 9.23 -0.29 -3.71
C VAL A 103 9.51 -1.10 -2.46
N VAL A 104 9.32 -0.51 -1.28
CA VAL A 104 9.57 -1.18 0.01
C VAL A 104 8.32 -1.10 0.88
N ASP A 105 7.51 -2.15 0.85
CA ASP A 105 6.35 -2.35 1.72
C ASP A 105 6.66 -3.30 2.88
N GLY A 106 5.67 -3.63 3.69
CA GLY A 106 5.83 -4.59 4.78
C GLY A 106 6.26 -6.00 4.34
N ASN A 107 5.90 -6.41 3.12
CA ASN A 107 6.30 -7.68 2.54
C ASN A 107 7.77 -7.63 2.13
N VAL A 108 8.17 -6.57 1.44
CA VAL A 108 9.55 -6.36 0.98
C VAL A 108 10.51 -6.23 2.17
N TYR A 109 10.14 -5.47 3.21
CA TYR A 109 10.92 -5.44 4.46
C TYR A 109 11.18 -6.83 5.00
N ARG A 110 10.17 -7.69 5.05
CA ARG A 110 10.28 -9.06 5.55
C ARG A 110 11.15 -9.93 4.66
N VAL A 111 10.98 -9.86 3.34
CA VAL A 111 11.79 -10.61 2.40
C VAL A 111 13.25 -10.21 2.51
N LEU A 112 13.56 -8.93 2.43
CA LEU A 112 14.94 -8.42 2.46
C LEU A 112 15.62 -8.69 3.80
N SER A 113 14.91 -8.48 4.93
CA SER A 113 15.49 -8.77 6.24
C SER A 113 15.83 -10.23 6.42
N ARG A 114 15.01 -11.16 5.90
CA ARG A 114 15.30 -12.60 5.94
C ARG A 114 16.37 -13.02 4.96
N LEU A 115 16.28 -12.52 3.72
CA LEU A 115 17.24 -12.87 2.67
C LEU A 115 18.68 -12.51 3.04
N PHE A 116 18.88 -11.32 3.60
CA PHE A 116 20.20 -10.77 3.95
C PHE A 116 20.49 -10.78 5.47
N ALA A 117 19.64 -11.41 6.28
CA ALA A 117 19.75 -11.44 7.75
C ALA A 117 19.97 -10.04 8.36
N VAL A 118 19.24 -9.02 7.89
CA VAL A 118 19.38 -7.65 8.39
C VAL A 118 18.63 -7.51 9.71
N ASP A 119 19.36 -7.20 10.78
CA ASP A 119 18.87 -7.05 12.15
C ASP A 119 18.47 -5.60 12.54
N THR A 120 18.76 -4.62 11.65
CA THR A 120 18.35 -3.23 11.87
C THR A 120 16.81 -3.14 11.89
N PRO A 121 16.23 -2.54 12.94
CA PRO A 121 14.78 -2.44 13.05
C PRO A 121 14.16 -1.66 11.89
N ILE A 122 13.15 -2.26 11.23
CA ILE A 122 12.49 -1.71 10.03
C ILE A 122 11.66 -0.44 10.30
N ASP A 123 11.31 -0.19 11.55
CA ASP A 123 10.47 0.94 11.99
C ASP A 123 11.30 2.16 12.44
N THR A 124 12.62 2.12 12.27
CA THR A 124 13.53 3.24 12.51
C THR A 124 13.87 3.99 11.23
N THR A 125 14.25 5.27 11.34
CA THR A 125 14.74 6.06 10.20
C THR A 125 15.96 5.42 9.53
N LYS A 126 16.91 4.89 10.36
CA LYS A 126 18.08 4.17 9.86
C LYS A 126 17.68 2.92 9.10
N GLY A 127 16.75 2.13 9.65
CA GLY A 127 16.24 0.92 8.99
C GLY A 127 15.58 1.25 7.64
N LYS A 128 14.67 2.22 7.62
CA LYS A 128 14.01 2.64 6.37
C LYS A 128 15.01 3.00 5.28
N LYS A 129 16.03 3.80 5.61
CA LYS A 129 17.08 4.18 4.67
C LYS A 129 17.88 2.96 4.18
N GLN A 130 18.34 2.10 5.09
CA GLN A 130 19.11 0.90 4.76
C GLN A 130 18.33 -0.05 3.85
N PHE A 131 17.05 -0.28 4.13
CA PHE A 131 16.23 -1.16 3.31
C PHE A 131 15.89 -0.56 1.94
N ALA A 132 15.73 0.77 1.85
CA ALA A 132 15.57 1.45 0.56
C ALA A 132 16.83 1.33 -0.30
N GLU A 133 18.02 1.52 0.30
CA GLU A 133 19.31 1.32 -0.37
C GLU A 133 19.49 -0.14 -0.83
N LEU A 134 19.17 -1.10 0.03
CA LEU A 134 19.27 -2.52 -0.27
C LEU A 134 18.31 -2.92 -1.41
N ALA A 135 17.06 -2.44 -1.36
CA ALA A 135 16.09 -2.67 -2.43
C ALA A 135 16.56 -2.07 -3.75
N GLY A 136 17.17 -0.86 -3.71
CA GLY A 136 17.77 -0.22 -4.89
C GLY A 136 18.94 -1.00 -5.48
N MET A 137 19.78 -1.62 -4.64
CA MET A 137 20.93 -2.41 -5.10
C MET A 137 20.53 -3.69 -5.84
N ILE A 138 19.42 -4.31 -5.48
CA ILE A 138 18.94 -5.54 -6.12
C ILE A 138 17.93 -5.32 -7.23
N LEU A 139 17.44 -4.08 -7.39
CA LEU A 139 16.43 -3.74 -8.39
C LEU A 139 16.99 -3.99 -9.81
N ASP A 140 16.22 -4.69 -10.63
CA ASP A 140 16.49 -4.74 -12.07
C ASP A 140 16.00 -3.43 -12.70
N PRO A 141 16.91 -2.51 -13.13
CA PRO A 141 16.50 -1.22 -13.66
C PRO A 141 15.81 -1.30 -15.03
N LYS A 142 15.97 -2.42 -15.74
CA LYS A 142 15.32 -2.64 -17.03
C LYS A 142 13.89 -3.14 -16.89
N ASN A 143 13.58 -3.80 -15.74
CA ASN A 143 12.29 -4.41 -15.47
C ASN A 143 11.80 -4.03 -14.05
N ALA A 144 11.93 -2.75 -13.67
CA ALA A 144 11.68 -2.29 -12.31
C ALA A 144 10.27 -2.61 -11.82
N GLY A 145 9.25 -2.42 -12.65
CA GLY A 145 7.86 -2.73 -12.32
C GLY A 145 7.67 -4.21 -12.02
N THR A 146 8.14 -5.09 -12.89
CA THR A 146 8.06 -6.56 -12.71
C THR A 146 8.85 -7.01 -11.49
N HIS A 147 10.06 -6.47 -11.29
CA HIS A 147 10.89 -6.79 -10.12
C HIS A 147 10.19 -6.42 -8.81
N ASN A 148 9.67 -5.20 -8.72
CA ASN A 148 8.93 -4.73 -7.55
C ASN A 148 7.70 -5.60 -7.28
N GLN A 149 6.92 -5.92 -8.31
CA GLN A 149 5.77 -6.79 -8.17
C GLN A 149 6.17 -8.18 -7.68
N ALA A 150 7.21 -8.78 -8.27
CA ALA A 150 7.68 -10.11 -7.92
C ALA A 150 8.13 -10.21 -6.45
N ILE A 151 8.90 -9.24 -5.94
CA ILE A 151 9.36 -9.27 -4.55
C ILE A 151 8.23 -9.03 -3.56
N MET A 152 7.28 -8.15 -3.89
CA MET A 152 6.08 -7.92 -3.07
C MET A 152 5.22 -9.19 -2.98
N GLU A 153 5.02 -9.87 -4.11
CA GLU A 153 4.21 -11.08 -4.20
C GLU A 153 4.88 -12.28 -3.55
N LEU A 154 6.20 -12.44 -3.71
CA LEU A 154 6.99 -13.41 -2.95
C LEU A 154 6.81 -13.22 -1.44
N GLY A 155 6.80 -11.99 -0.97
CA GLY A 155 6.55 -11.67 0.43
C GLY A 155 5.12 -11.98 0.87
N ALA A 156 4.14 -11.73 0.02
CA ALA A 156 2.73 -11.95 0.33
C ALA A 156 2.33 -13.44 0.34
N LEU A 157 2.87 -14.23 -0.60
CA LEU A 157 2.43 -15.62 -0.85
C LEU A 157 3.39 -16.67 -0.30
N GLN A 158 4.70 -16.46 -0.42
CA GLN A 158 5.73 -17.45 -0.08
C GLN A 158 6.43 -17.13 1.24
N CYS A 159 7.01 -15.95 1.36
CA CYS A 159 7.75 -15.52 2.54
C CYS A 159 6.79 -14.89 3.58
N VAL A 160 5.75 -15.62 3.96
CA VAL A 160 4.68 -15.15 4.87
C VAL A 160 5.20 -14.88 6.29
N PRO A 161 4.49 -14.07 7.11
CA PRO A 161 4.95 -13.67 8.44
C PRO A 161 5.24 -14.85 9.37
N GLN A 162 4.33 -15.82 9.44
CA GLN A 162 4.42 -16.97 10.33
C GLN A 162 4.55 -18.26 9.51
N ASN A 163 5.48 -19.13 9.92
CA ASN A 163 5.69 -20.46 9.34
C ASN A 163 5.76 -20.48 7.81
N PRO A 164 6.63 -19.68 7.15
CA PRO A 164 6.80 -19.74 5.71
C PRO A 164 7.36 -21.12 5.31
N ASP A 165 6.85 -21.69 4.21
CA ASP A 165 7.42 -22.91 3.66
C ASP A 165 8.74 -22.61 2.93
N CYS A 166 9.82 -22.55 3.69
CA CYS A 166 11.14 -22.24 3.16
C CYS A 166 11.70 -23.37 2.29
N GLY A 167 11.21 -24.62 2.44
CA GLY A 167 11.68 -25.77 1.69
C GLY A 167 11.46 -25.65 0.17
N VAL A 168 10.33 -25.01 -0.22
CA VAL A 168 9.96 -24.80 -1.63
C VAL A 168 10.25 -23.36 -2.11
N CYS A 169 10.84 -22.51 -1.25
CA CYS A 169 11.12 -21.12 -1.60
C CYS A 169 12.20 -21.03 -2.71
N PRO A 170 11.96 -20.29 -3.80
CA PRO A 170 12.96 -20.16 -4.88
C PRO A 170 14.26 -19.46 -4.44
N LEU A 171 14.24 -18.75 -3.31
CA LEU A 171 15.41 -18.05 -2.76
C LEU A 171 16.09 -18.80 -1.60
N LYS A 172 15.67 -20.05 -1.29
CA LYS A 172 16.15 -20.79 -0.10
C LYS A 172 17.67 -20.89 -0.02
N ASP A 173 18.33 -21.18 -1.15
CA ASP A 173 19.77 -21.39 -1.20
C ASP A 173 20.60 -20.10 -1.02
N LYS A 174 19.95 -18.96 -1.13
CA LYS A 174 20.54 -17.62 -0.94
C LYS A 174 20.07 -16.94 0.34
N CYS A 175 19.13 -17.56 1.08
CA CYS A 175 18.52 -16.95 2.23
C CYS A 175 19.35 -17.16 3.50
N MET A 176 19.97 -16.09 4.00
CA MET A 176 20.81 -16.14 5.19
C MET A 176 20.04 -16.50 6.47
N ALA A 177 18.80 -16.01 6.62
CA ALA A 177 17.94 -16.37 7.75
C ALA A 177 17.52 -17.84 7.74
N PHE A 178 17.32 -18.45 6.56
CA PHE A 178 17.04 -19.87 6.42
C PHE A 178 18.28 -20.70 6.73
N ALA A 179 19.44 -20.34 6.18
CA ALA A 179 20.70 -21.01 6.44
C ALA A 179 21.09 -21.02 7.94
N SER A 180 20.74 -19.95 8.65
CA SER A 180 21.01 -19.85 10.12
C SER A 180 19.89 -20.43 11.00
N GLY A 181 18.79 -20.92 10.42
CA GLY A 181 17.63 -21.41 11.18
C GLY A 181 16.80 -20.33 11.90
N ASN A 182 17.05 -19.05 11.63
CA ASN A 182 16.48 -17.93 12.39
C ASN A 182 15.42 -17.10 11.60
N VAL A 183 14.65 -17.75 10.72
CA VAL A 183 13.66 -17.06 9.86
C VAL A 183 12.68 -16.22 10.66
N GLN A 184 12.23 -16.69 11.83
CA GLN A 184 11.23 -16.01 12.65
C GLN A 184 11.78 -14.80 13.42
N ALA A 185 13.10 -14.65 13.53
CA ALA A 185 13.72 -13.49 14.14
C ALA A 185 13.57 -12.20 13.28
N TYR A 186 13.23 -12.37 12.00
CA TYR A 186 13.15 -11.28 11.03
C TYR A 186 11.73 -11.07 10.48
N PRO A 187 11.33 -9.80 10.24
CA PRO A 187 12.08 -8.55 10.45
C PRO A 187 12.12 -8.13 11.94
N VAL A 188 13.20 -7.45 12.35
CA VAL A 188 13.30 -6.84 13.67
C VAL A 188 12.48 -5.56 13.71
N LYS A 189 11.80 -5.30 14.85
CA LYS A 189 11.07 -4.06 15.14
C LYS A 189 11.51 -3.53 16.50
N GLN A 190 11.77 -2.23 16.57
CA GLN A 190 12.09 -1.55 17.83
C GLN A 190 10.83 -1.31 18.66
N ASN A 191 9.74 -0.88 18.01
CA ASN A 191 8.49 -0.58 18.68
C ASN A 191 7.57 -1.81 18.69
N LYS A 192 7.33 -2.37 19.87
CA LYS A 192 6.29 -3.38 20.05
C LYS A 192 4.93 -2.68 19.99
N THR A 193 4.05 -3.14 19.13
CA THR A 193 2.67 -2.66 19.07
C THR A 193 2.00 -2.93 20.41
N LYS A 194 1.68 -1.86 21.15
CA LYS A 194 0.88 -2.00 22.38
C LYS A 194 -0.54 -2.34 21.97
N THR A 195 -1.04 -3.47 22.44
CA THR A 195 -2.47 -3.79 22.36
C THR A 195 -3.22 -2.80 23.24
N ARG A 196 -4.28 -2.21 22.71
CA ARG A 196 -5.19 -1.34 23.47
C ARG A 196 -6.57 -1.98 23.41
N ASP A 197 -7.11 -2.29 24.57
CA ASP A 197 -8.49 -2.75 24.65
C ASP A 197 -9.42 -1.61 24.24
N ARG A 198 -10.37 -1.91 23.35
CA ARG A 198 -11.39 -0.99 22.92
C ARG A 198 -12.74 -1.54 23.35
N TYR A 199 -13.49 -0.75 24.09
CA TYR A 199 -14.85 -1.05 24.47
C TYR A 199 -15.77 -0.29 23.53
N PHE A 200 -16.64 -1.03 22.83
CA PHE A 200 -17.64 -0.45 21.94
C PHE A 200 -18.98 -0.48 22.62
N HIS A 201 -19.63 0.67 22.73
CA HIS A 201 -20.98 0.80 23.25
C HIS A 201 -21.94 0.95 22.08
N TYR A 202 -22.86 0.02 21.95
CA TYR A 202 -23.89 0.05 20.92
C TYR A 202 -25.22 0.44 21.55
N LEU A 203 -25.94 1.37 20.92
CA LEU A 203 -27.33 1.66 21.26
C LEU A 203 -28.22 0.82 20.36
N TYR A 204 -29.03 -0.02 20.97
CA TYR A 204 -30.07 -0.78 20.30
C TYR A 204 -31.40 -0.08 20.52
N ILE A 205 -31.94 0.53 19.48
CA ILE A 205 -33.16 1.33 19.54
C ILE A 205 -34.25 0.60 18.78
N ILE A 206 -35.37 0.28 19.46
CA ILE A 206 -36.59 -0.22 18.83
C ILE A 206 -37.60 0.91 18.84
N TYR A 207 -38.04 1.31 17.66
CA TYR A 207 -39.11 2.29 17.49
C TYR A 207 -40.11 1.78 16.46
N LEU A 208 -41.37 1.63 16.86
CA LEU A 208 -42.47 1.16 16.00
C LEU A 208 -42.14 -0.11 15.19
N SER A 209 -41.55 -1.12 15.81
CA SER A 209 -41.11 -2.38 15.18
C SER A 209 -39.94 -2.26 14.19
N LEU A 210 -39.34 -1.10 14.03
CA LEU A 210 -38.12 -0.90 13.25
C LEU A 210 -36.89 -1.02 14.15
N ILE A 211 -35.91 -1.81 13.70
CA ILE A 211 -34.63 -1.98 14.39
C ILE A 211 -33.59 -1.09 13.71
N HIS A 212 -32.98 -0.21 14.46
CA HIS A 212 -31.86 0.60 14.00
C HIS A 212 -30.64 0.32 14.88
N ILE A 213 -29.56 -0.15 14.25
CA ILE A 213 -28.27 -0.35 14.91
C ILE A 213 -27.34 0.75 14.41
N SER A 214 -26.94 1.64 15.29
CA SER A 214 -25.94 2.65 14.94
C SER A 214 -24.55 2.15 15.33
N GLU A 215 -23.64 2.13 14.35
CA GLU A 215 -22.23 1.85 14.63
C GLU A 215 -21.56 3.06 15.28
N PRO A 216 -20.61 2.83 16.22
CA PRO A 216 -19.87 3.92 16.82
C PRO A 216 -19.04 4.64 15.73
N THR A 217 -19.18 5.95 15.65
CA THR A 217 -18.27 6.78 14.85
C THR A 217 -16.84 6.65 15.39
N ARG A 218 -15.91 6.37 14.50
CA ARG A 218 -14.46 6.28 14.82
C ARG A 218 -13.86 7.65 15.01
#